data_0214f606d9cd553dbc24a550d936db04
#
_entry.id   0214f606d9cd553dbc24a550d936db04
#
_cell.length_a   1.000
_cell.length_b   1.000
_cell.length_c   1.000
_cell.angle_alpha   90.00
_cell.angle_beta   90.00
_cell.angle_gamma   90.00
#
_symmetry.space_group_name_H-M   'P 1'
#
loop_
_entity.id
_entity.type
_entity.pdbx_description
1 polymer ?
#
loop_
_entity_poly.entity_id
_entity_poly.type
_entity_poly.pdbx_seq_one_letter_code
_entity_poly.pdbx_strand_id
1 'polypeptide(L)'
;VGGAEIAFGESEGDTLCVDMAEEFPCFLFEIHDSYGDGIYDPGGYWIYMDGVEIASGGDYTYGDEVSFDCAPGSTCNDAVALAMPSEEGDVISQSGNSFWYTFTPDALGMYDFSSCGSGCDTRLYVYDYCSMSNFDDTNIGTIYYDDNQGGCEEEASQTMLLEAGVTYWIRWY
;
A
#
# COMPACT_ATOMS: atom_id res chain seq x y z
N VAL A 1 2.34 9.68 -3.25
CA VAL A 1 3.53 10.54 -3.25
C VAL A 1 4.37 10.12 -4.44
N GLY A 2 4.40 10.92 -5.51
CA GLY A 2 5.31 10.69 -6.62
C GLY A 2 6.74 10.98 -6.16
N GLY A 3 7.37 10.02 -5.48
CA GLY A 3 8.77 10.07 -5.11
C GLY A 3 9.66 9.96 -6.35
N ALA A 4 10.80 10.64 -6.37
CA ALA A 4 11.81 10.37 -7.37
C ALA A 4 12.51 9.05 -7.01
N GLU A 5 12.63 8.14 -7.96
CA GLU A 5 13.53 7.00 -7.83
C GLU A 5 14.96 7.52 -7.67
N ILE A 6 15.60 7.14 -6.56
CA ILE A 6 16.95 7.63 -6.22
C ILE A 6 18.03 6.58 -6.44
N ALA A 7 17.66 5.31 -6.49
CA ALA A 7 18.58 4.20 -6.77
C ALA A 7 17.82 3.00 -7.33
N PHE A 8 18.48 2.25 -8.19
CA PHE A 8 17.95 1.06 -8.81
C PHE A 8 19.05 -0.02 -8.95
N GLY A 9 18.75 -1.25 -8.58
CA GLY A 9 19.66 -2.40 -8.71
C GLY A 9 18.95 -3.59 -9.34
N GLU A 10 19.61 -4.28 -10.26
CA GLU A 10 19.03 -5.37 -11.05
C GLU A 10 19.63 -6.76 -10.81
N SER A 11 20.61 -6.88 -9.90
CA SER A 11 21.31 -8.15 -9.74
C SER A 11 21.46 -8.58 -8.29
N GLU A 12 21.55 -9.91 -8.10
CA GLU A 12 21.87 -10.50 -6.80
C GLU A 12 23.22 -9.99 -6.27
N GLY A 13 23.23 -9.59 -5.01
CA GLY A 13 24.44 -9.12 -4.33
C GLY A 13 24.81 -7.66 -4.59
N ASP A 14 23.93 -6.88 -5.18
CA ASP A 14 24.13 -5.44 -5.32
C ASP A 14 24.09 -4.73 -3.97
N THR A 15 24.96 -3.75 -3.83
CA THR A 15 24.94 -2.83 -2.69
C THR A 15 24.74 -1.42 -3.21
N LEU A 16 23.58 -0.84 -2.89
CA LEU A 16 23.25 0.53 -3.23
C LEU A 16 23.53 1.43 -2.03
N CYS A 17 24.31 2.48 -2.26
CA CYS A 17 24.55 3.53 -1.25
C CYS A 17 23.84 4.80 -1.70
N VAL A 18 22.89 5.24 -0.89
CA VAL A 18 22.11 6.46 -1.15
C VAL A 18 22.50 7.51 -0.12
N ASP A 19 22.90 8.69 -0.60
CA ASP A 19 23.15 9.83 0.26
C ASP A 19 21.80 10.52 0.54
N MET A 20 21.32 10.38 1.78
CA MET A 20 20.05 10.90 2.21
C MET A 20 20.19 12.40 2.49
N ALA A 21 19.84 13.25 1.53
CA ALA A 21 19.79 14.68 1.77
C ALA A 21 18.70 15.04 2.78
N GLU A 22 18.94 16.03 3.64
CA GLU A 22 18.00 16.51 4.66
C GLU A 22 16.61 16.97 4.11
N GLU A 23 16.44 16.96 2.80
CA GLU A 23 15.23 17.42 2.11
C GLU A 23 14.17 16.33 1.90
N PHE A 24 14.47 15.07 2.20
CA PHE A 24 13.53 13.96 2.00
C PHE A 24 13.02 13.41 3.33
N PRO A 25 11.81 13.79 3.75
CA PRO A 25 11.28 13.37 5.06
C PRO A 25 10.78 11.92 5.09
N CYS A 26 10.76 11.21 3.96
CA CYS A 26 10.22 9.88 3.85
C CYS A 26 10.97 9.08 2.77
N PHE A 27 11.40 7.88 3.12
CA PHE A 27 12.02 6.93 2.19
C PHE A 27 11.19 5.67 2.10
N LEU A 28 11.00 5.22 0.89
CA LEU A 28 10.34 3.96 0.57
C LEU A 28 11.35 3.05 -0.12
N PHE A 29 11.64 1.91 0.49
CA PHE A 29 12.33 0.81 -0.16
C PHE A 29 11.30 -0.17 -0.68
N GLU A 30 11.40 -0.52 -1.95
CA GLU A 30 10.56 -1.50 -2.62
C GLU A 30 11.45 -2.54 -3.29
N ILE A 31 11.10 -3.81 -3.12
CA ILE A 31 11.69 -4.91 -3.87
C ILE A 31 10.58 -5.67 -4.58
N HIS A 32 10.75 -5.91 -5.86
CA HIS A 32 9.77 -6.60 -6.71
C HIS A 32 10.31 -7.94 -7.18
N ASP A 33 9.46 -8.95 -7.15
CA ASP A 33 9.73 -10.28 -7.67
C ASP A 33 8.64 -10.67 -8.67
N SER A 34 9.03 -10.80 -9.96
CA SER A 34 8.11 -11.13 -11.04
C SER A 34 7.69 -12.61 -11.09
N TYR A 35 8.43 -13.48 -10.41
CA TYR A 35 8.13 -14.91 -10.35
C TYR A 35 7.32 -15.29 -9.12
N GLY A 36 7.32 -14.48 -8.06
CA GLY A 36 6.56 -14.69 -6.85
C GLY A 36 7.13 -15.76 -5.93
N ASP A 37 8.43 -15.99 -5.97
CA ASP A 37 9.12 -17.01 -5.17
C ASP A 37 10.09 -16.43 -4.13
N GLY A 38 10.20 -15.11 -4.07
CA GLY A 38 11.01 -14.40 -3.08
C GLY A 38 12.49 -14.58 -3.23
N ILE A 39 13.24 -14.33 -2.18
CA ILE A 39 14.68 -14.59 -2.14
C ILE A 39 14.93 -15.91 -1.39
N TYR A 40 15.50 -16.91 -2.10
CA TYR A 40 15.75 -18.22 -1.51
C TYR A 40 16.75 -18.17 -0.34
N ASP A 41 16.42 -18.93 0.72
CA ASP A 41 17.33 -19.15 1.86
C ASP A 41 18.69 -19.74 1.38
N PRO A 42 19.86 -19.21 1.79
CA PRO A 42 20.08 -18.21 2.83
C PRO A 42 20.11 -16.73 2.36
N GLY A 43 19.54 -16.41 1.21
CA GLY A 43 19.48 -15.05 0.68
C GLY A 43 18.51 -14.15 1.46
N GLY A 44 18.60 -12.85 1.18
CA GLY A 44 17.74 -11.83 1.77
C GLY A 44 18.21 -10.43 1.38
N TYR A 45 17.45 -9.43 1.78
CA TYR A 45 17.89 -8.04 1.72
C TYR A 45 18.12 -7.49 3.14
N TRP A 46 19.01 -6.54 3.26
CA TRP A 46 19.32 -5.84 4.51
C TRP A 46 19.46 -4.34 4.22
N ILE A 47 18.79 -3.54 5.02
CA ILE A 47 18.82 -2.08 4.91
C ILE A 47 19.54 -1.51 6.13
N TYR A 48 20.53 -0.68 5.89
CA TYR A 48 21.34 -0.04 6.93
C TYR A 48 21.22 1.48 6.84
N MET A 49 21.08 2.12 7.99
CA MET A 49 21.19 3.57 8.13
C MET A 49 22.36 3.86 9.09
N ASP A 50 23.35 4.60 8.62
CA ASP A 50 24.60 4.91 9.38
C ASP A 50 25.29 3.65 9.97
N GLY A 51 25.23 2.53 9.24
CA GLY A 51 25.83 1.26 9.65
C GLY A 51 24.99 0.45 10.65
N VAL A 52 23.79 0.91 10.99
CA VAL A 52 22.84 0.17 11.82
C VAL A 52 21.80 -0.48 10.93
N GLU A 53 21.57 -1.79 11.09
CA GLU A 53 20.48 -2.48 10.39
C GLU A 53 19.14 -1.95 10.90
N ILE A 54 18.31 -1.48 9.99
CA ILE A 54 16.98 -0.92 10.26
C ILE A 54 15.86 -1.78 9.70
N ALA A 55 16.13 -2.60 8.69
CA ALA A 55 15.21 -3.60 8.18
C ALA A 55 15.96 -4.72 7.46
N SER A 56 15.33 -5.87 7.36
CA SER A 56 15.76 -7.00 6.55
C SER A 56 14.57 -7.89 6.20
N GLY A 57 14.66 -8.62 5.10
CA GLY A 57 13.62 -9.53 4.62
C GLY A 57 14.13 -10.49 3.56
N GLY A 58 13.22 -11.32 3.03
CA GLY A 58 13.52 -12.31 1.99
C GLY A 58 12.39 -13.31 1.78
N ASP A 59 11.55 -13.52 2.79
CA ASP A 59 10.38 -14.39 2.73
C ASP A 59 9.15 -13.57 2.30
N TYR A 60 9.04 -13.30 1.01
CA TYR A 60 7.92 -12.61 0.39
C TYR A 60 7.53 -13.34 -0.91
N THR A 61 6.36 -13.05 -1.45
CA THR A 61 5.91 -13.64 -2.72
C THR A 61 6.28 -12.75 -3.91
N TYR A 62 5.60 -11.63 -4.11
CA TYR A 62 5.82 -10.78 -5.28
C TYR A 62 6.63 -9.52 -4.98
N GLY A 63 6.97 -9.30 -3.72
CA GLY A 63 7.78 -8.17 -3.29
C GLY A 63 7.61 -7.85 -1.82
N ASP A 64 8.40 -6.90 -1.36
CA ASP A 64 8.36 -6.37 0.00
C ASP A 64 8.59 -4.87 -0.02
N GLU A 65 8.14 -4.19 1.02
CA GLU A 65 8.11 -2.73 1.14
C GLU A 65 8.47 -2.32 2.55
N VAL A 66 9.41 -1.39 2.67
CA VAL A 66 9.78 -0.82 3.95
C VAL A 66 9.81 0.69 3.84
N SER A 67 9.09 1.37 4.73
CA SER A 67 9.06 2.82 4.83
C SER A 67 9.87 3.32 6.02
N PHE A 68 10.54 4.47 5.85
CA PHE A 68 11.32 5.13 6.89
C PHE A 68 10.88 6.59 6.99
N ASP A 69 10.51 7.00 8.20
CA ASP A 69 10.03 8.36 8.50
C ASP A 69 8.82 8.80 7.64
N CYS A 70 8.09 7.83 7.07
CA CYS A 70 6.88 8.09 6.30
C CYS A 70 5.67 8.28 7.21
N ALA A 71 4.67 9.00 6.71
CA ALA A 71 3.40 9.11 7.41
C ALA A 71 2.69 7.75 7.46
N PRO A 72 1.95 7.42 8.54
CA PRO A 72 1.14 6.21 8.59
C PRO A 72 0.23 6.10 7.37
N GLY A 73 0.12 4.90 6.81
CA GLY A 73 -0.65 4.64 5.59
C GLY A 73 0.12 4.87 4.29
N SER A 74 1.42 5.15 4.35
CA SER A 74 2.25 5.27 3.15
C SER A 74 2.47 3.92 2.46
N THR A 75 2.44 2.82 3.22
CA THR A 75 2.60 1.45 2.74
C THR A 75 1.49 0.55 3.26
N CYS A 76 1.29 -0.62 2.66
CA CYS A 76 0.31 -1.57 3.18
C CYS A 76 0.72 -2.17 4.54
N ASN A 77 2.03 -2.22 4.84
CA ASN A 77 2.54 -2.71 6.12
C ASN A 77 2.29 -1.74 7.28
N ASP A 78 2.20 -0.44 7.00
CA ASP A 78 1.88 0.60 7.97
C ASP A 78 0.49 1.22 7.74
N ALA A 79 -0.40 0.47 7.08
CA ALA A 79 -1.75 0.88 6.78
C ALA A 79 -2.52 1.34 8.02
N VAL A 80 -3.28 2.41 7.89
CA VAL A 80 -4.06 2.98 8.99
C VAL A 80 -5.32 2.15 9.22
N ALA A 81 -5.50 1.64 10.44
CA ALA A 81 -6.69 0.86 10.77
C ALA A 81 -7.94 1.76 10.84
N LEU A 82 -8.97 1.41 10.07
CA LEU A 82 -10.28 2.04 10.13
C LEU A 82 -11.12 1.39 11.22
N ALA A 83 -11.80 2.21 12.00
CA ALA A 83 -12.82 1.74 12.92
C ALA A 83 -14.09 1.32 12.14
N MET A 84 -15.00 0.58 12.81
CA MET A 84 -16.34 0.38 12.27
C MET A 84 -17.04 1.73 12.09
N PRO A 85 -17.64 1.98 10.91
CA PRO A 85 -18.29 3.25 10.65
C PRO A 85 -19.50 3.46 11.56
N SER A 86 -19.79 4.71 11.87
CA SER A 86 -21.05 5.10 12.48
C SER A 86 -22.24 4.85 11.55
N GLU A 87 -23.47 4.89 12.04
CA GLU A 87 -24.68 4.71 11.22
C GLU A 87 -24.79 5.76 10.09
N GLU A 88 -24.17 6.93 10.27
CA GLU A 88 -24.15 8.02 9.29
C GLU A 88 -22.92 7.95 8.33
N GLY A 89 -22.02 6.97 8.57
CA GLY A 89 -20.72 6.88 7.91
C GLY A 89 -19.68 7.82 8.55
N ASP A 90 -18.42 7.55 8.29
CA ASP A 90 -17.30 8.35 8.76
C ASP A 90 -16.54 8.95 7.58
N VAL A 91 -16.13 10.21 7.73
CA VAL A 91 -15.30 10.90 6.73
C VAL A 91 -13.87 10.93 7.21
N ILE A 92 -12.97 10.48 6.38
CA ILE A 92 -11.53 10.51 6.61
C ILE A 92 -10.94 11.53 5.67
N SER A 93 -10.22 12.52 6.22
CA SER A 93 -9.52 13.52 5.43
C SER A 93 -8.03 13.22 5.42
N GLN A 94 -7.48 13.02 4.24
CA GLN A 94 -6.05 12.82 4.01
C GLN A 94 -5.56 13.76 2.92
N SER A 95 -4.26 14.00 2.90
CA SER A 95 -3.61 14.79 1.86
C SER A 95 -2.39 14.03 1.34
N GLY A 96 -2.34 13.78 0.05
CA GLY A 96 -1.28 13.02 -0.62
C GLY A 96 -1.83 12.25 -1.81
N ASN A 97 -0.96 11.49 -2.48
CA ASN A 97 -1.31 10.82 -3.74
C ASN A 97 -1.69 9.34 -3.57
N SER A 98 -1.37 8.74 -2.43
CA SER A 98 -1.71 7.33 -2.16
C SER A 98 -1.76 7.09 -0.66
N PHE A 99 -2.80 6.40 -0.21
CA PHE A 99 -2.95 6.02 1.20
C PHE A 99 -3.48 4.61 1.34
N TRP A 100 -2.91 3.90 2.31
CA TRP A 100 -3.31 2.56 2.69
C TRP A 100 -4.08 2.57 4.01
N TYR A 101 -5.17 1.82 4.01
CA TYR A 101 -5.99 1.56 5.19
C TYR A 101 -6.19 0.08 5.36
N THR A 102 -6.41 -0.37 6.61
CA THR A 102 -6.98 -1.68 6.89
C THR A 102 -8.37 -1.54 7.45
N PHE A 103 -9.25 -2.45 7.07
CA PHE A 103 -10.60 -2.54 7.59
C PHE A 103 -10.95 -3.99 7.91
N THR A 104 -11.42 -4.24 9.14
CA THR A 104 -11.85 -5.56 9.57
C THR A 104 -13.31 -5.47 10.02
N PRO A 105 -14.26 -5.92 9.17
CA PRO A 105 -15.68 -5.91 9.53
C PRO A 105 -15.96 -6.77 10.75
N ASP A 106 -16.86 -6.35 11.63
CA ASP A 106 -17.36 -7.17 12.74
C ASP A 106 -18.54 -8.08 12.34
N ALA A 107 -19.16 -7.82 11.20
CA ALA A 107 -20.25 -8.60 10.66
C ALA A 107 -20.13 -8.76 9.14
N LEU A 108 -20.65 -9.88 8.61
CA LEU A 108 -20.87 -10.02 7.17
C LEU A 108 -21.87 -8.96 6.71
N GLY A 109 -21.49 -8.11 5.75
CA GLY A 109 -22.33 -7.01 5.31
C GLY A 109 -21.86 -6.34 4.04
N MET A 110 -22.73 -5.45 3.52
CA MET A 110 -22.37 -4.55 2.45
C MET A 110 -21.74 -3.29 3.05
N TYR A 111 -20.54 -2.95 2.59
CA TYR A 111 -19.82 -1.76 3.01
C TYR A 111 -19.54 -0.89 1.80
N ASP A 112 -19.73 0.40 1.96
CA ASP A 112 -19.51 1.39 0.92
C ASP A 112 -18.26 2.21 1.22
N PHE A 113 -17.33 2.24 0.27
CA PHE A 113 -16.11 3.04 0.32
C PHE A 113 -16.14 4.02 -0.82
N SER A 114 -16.03 5.31 -0.51
CA SER A 114 -16.24 6.36 -1.49
C SER A 114 -15.31 7.54 -1.27
N SER A 115 -14.76 8.07 -2.35
CA SER A 115 -14.07 9.36 -2.40
C SER A 115 -14.92 10.45 -3.01
N CYS A 116 -16.21 10.17 -3.29
CA CYS A 116 -17.14 11.14 -3.86
C CYS A 116 -17.17 12.44 -3.04
N GLY A 117 -17.02 13.56 -3.73
CA GLY A 117 -16.96 14.88 -3.10
C GLY A 117 -15.55 15.31 -2.67
N SER A 118 -14.51 14.51 -2.94
CA SER A 118 -13.11 14.89 -2.72
C SER A 118 -12.64 15.95 -3.72
N GLY A 119 -13.23 15.99 -4.92
CA GLY A 119 -12.82 16.84 -6.04
C GLY A 119 -11.50 16.39 -6.68
N CYS A 120 -11.09 15.14 -6.44
CA CYS A 120 -9.86 14.56 -6.98
C CYS A 120 -10.21 13.35 -7.85
N ASP A 121 -9.53 13.19 -8.99
CA ASP A 121 -9.52 11.93 -9.74
C ASP A 121 -8.86 10.87 -8.86
N THR A 122 -9.60 9.81 -8.52
CA THR A 122 -9.17 8.80 -7.55
C THR A 122 -9.41 7.39 -8.04
N ARG A 123 -8.56 6.47 -7.58
CA ARG A 123 -8.72 5.03 -7.79
C ARG A 123 -8.80 4.32 -6.46
N LEU A 124 -9.68 3.35 -6.37
CA LEU A 124 -9.87 2.50 -5.20
C LEU A 124 -9.47 1.07 -5.53
N TYR A 125 -8.59 0.53 -4.70
CA TYR A 125 -8.18 -0.88 -4.74
C TYR A 125 -8.46 -1.51 -3.40
N VAL A 126 -8.98 -2.74 -3.39
CA VAL A 126 -9.19 -3.52 -2.16
C VAL A 126 -8.60 -4.91 -2.32
N TYR A 127 -7.87 -5.34 -1.31
CA TYR A 127 -7.13 -6.60 -1.26
C TYR A 127 -7.49 -7.36 0.01
N ASP A 128 -7.36 -8.68 -0.01
CA ASP A 128 -7.50 -9.55 1.16
C ASP A 128 -6.16 -9.86 1.86
N TYR A 129 -5.07 -9.31 1.35
CA TYR A 129 -3.73 -9.39 1.95
C TYR A 129 -2.87 -8.20 1.54
N CYS A 130 -1.88 -7.85 2.35
CA CYS A 130 -0.87 -6.87 1.99
C CYS A 130 0.08 -7.49 0.97
N SER A 131 0.08 -6.99 -0.24
CA SER A 131 0.94 -7.47 -1.32
C SER A 131 1.48 -6.33 -2.16
N MET A 132 2.76 -6.41 -2.46
CA MET A 132 3.49 -5.46 -3.29
C MET A 132 3.24 -5.65 -4.79
N SER A 133 2.71 -6.80 -5.23
CA SER A 133 2.39 -7.05 -6.64
C SER A 133 1.38 -6.07 -7.24
N ASN A 134 0.88 -5.17 -6.44
CA ASN A 134 -0.20 -4.25 -6.75
C ASN A 134 0.27 -2.87 -7.23
N PHE A 135 1.57 -2.66 -7.37
CA PHE A 135 2.13 -1.40 -7.88
C PHE A 135 2.08 -1.28 -9.40
N ASP A 136 1.89 -2.40 -10.09
CA ASP A 136 1.63 -2.39 -11.51
C ASP A 136 0.10 -2.32 -11.72
N ASP A 137 -0.37 -1.50 -12.64
CA ASP A 137 -1.78 -1.30 -13.05
C ASP A 137 -2.53 -2.61 -13.45
N THR A 138 -1.97 -3.78 -13.10
CA THR A 138 -2.47 -5.09 -13.54
C THR A 138 -3.59 -5.67 -12.70
N ASN A 139 -3.99 -5.01 -11.60
CA ASN A 139 -5.02 -5.48 -10.66
C ASN A 139 -4.78 -6.90 -10.09
N ILE A 140 -3.54 -7.37 -10.06
CA ILE A 140 -3.21 -8.69 -9.51
C ILE A 140 -3.49 -8.70 -8.00
N GLY A 141 -4.27 -9.68 -7.53
CA GLY A 141 -4.64 -9.82 -6.12
C GLY A 141 -5.70 -8.83 -5.62
N THR A 142 -6.16 -7.92 -6.46
CA THR A 142 -7.26 -7.01 -6.13
C THR A 142 -8.57 -7.80 -6.12
N ILE A 143 -9.31 -7.74 -5.02
CA ILE A 143 -10.66 -8.33 -4.96
C ILE A 143 -11.73 -7.36 -5.43
N TYR A 144 -11.48 -6.04 -5.28
CA TYR A 144 -12.31 -4.97 -5.82
C TYR A 144 -11.45 -3.84 -6.35
N TYR A 145 -11.91 -3.25 -7.45
CA TYR A 145 -11.28 -2.09 -8.09
C TYR A 145 -12.36 -1.15 -8.63
N ASP A 146 -12.17 0.13 -8.44
CA ASP A 146 -12.96 1.17 -9.09
C ASP A 146 -12.08 2.34 -9.54
N ASP A 147 -12.37 2.80 -10.75
CA ASP A 147 -11.80 3.97 -11.39
C ASP A 147 -12.94 4.62 -12.18
N ASN A 148 -13.53 5.69 -11.67
CA ASN A 148 -14.57 6.49 -12.32
C ASN A 148 -15.94 5.76 -12.57
N GLN A 149 -16.24 4.67 -11.87
CA GLN A 149 -17.47 3.91 -12.10
C GLN A 149 -18.54 4.09 -11.01
N GLY A 150 -18.16 4.62 -9.87
CA GLY A 150 -19.03 4.75 -8.69
C GLY A 150 -20.15 5.79 -8.80
N GLY A 151 -20.28 6.47 -9.95
CA GLY A 151 -21.37 7.43 -10.20
C GLY A 151 -21.11 8.84 -9.73
N CYS A 152 -19.90 9.20 -9.37
CA CYS A 152 -19.45 10.53 -8.95
C CYS A 152 -18.34 11.10 -9.84
N GLU A 153 -18.49 11.01 -11.15
CA GLU A 153 -17.61 11.56 -12.19
C GLU A 153 -16.21 10.92 -12.23
N GLU A 154 -15.17 11.61 -11.69
CA GLU A 154 -13.77 11.15 -11.71
C GLU A 154 -13.33 10.51 -10.38
N GLU A 155 -14.24 10.36 -9.43
CA GLU A 155 -13.99 9.85 -8.10
C GLU A 155 -14.41 8.38 -7.97
N ALA A 156 -13.63 7.58 -7.24
CA ALA A 156 -13.91 6.17 -7.04
C ALA A 156 -14.95 5.92 -5.93
N SER A 157 -15.87 4.98 -6.15
CA SER A 157 -16.84 4.54 -5.15
C SER A 157 -17.26 3.10 -5.37
N GLN A 158 -17.13 2.25 -4.37
CA GLN A 158 -17.42 0.84 -4.47
C GLN A 158 -18.18 0.31 -3.26
N THR A 159 -19.31 -0.34 -3.50
CA THR A 159 -20.04 -1.10 -2.47
C THR A 159 -19.64 -2.58 -2.55
N MET A 160 -19.20 -3.15 -1.43
CA MET A 160 -18.62 -4.48 -1.37
C MET A 160 -19.25 -5.35 -0.30
N LEU A 161 -19.40 -6.65 -0.58
CA LEU A 161 -19.76 -7.66 0.42
C LEU A 161 -18.48 -8.12 1.11
N LEU A 162 -18.30 -7.78 2.38
CA LEU A 162 -17.13 -8.14 3.17
C LEU A 162 -17.49 -9.13 4.28
N GLU A 163 -16.59 -10.06 4.57
CA GLU A 163 -16.75 -11.11 5.57
C GLU A 163 -16.33 -10.63 6.96
N ALA A 164 -17.07 -11.07 7.99
CA ALA A 164 -16.75 -10.76 9.36
C ALA A 164 -15.38 -11.31 9.79
N GLY A 165 -14.57 -10.48 10.44
CA GLY A 165 -13.27 -10.85 10.99
C GLY A 165 -12.16 -11.04 9.96
N VAL A 166 -12.42 -10.81 8.66
CA VAL A 166 -11.40 -10.77 7.62
C VAL A 166 -10.86 -9.35 7.54
N THR A 167 -9.53 -9.21 7.55
CA THR A 167 -8.90 -7.90 7.34
C THR A 167 -8.73 -7.65 5.85
N TYR A 168 -9.17 -6.49 5.41
CA TYR A 168 -9.00 -6.01 4.04
C TYR A 168 -8.05 -4.82 4.01
N TRP A 169 -7.19 -4.75 2.98
CA TRP A 169 -6.34 -3.62 2.71
C TRP A 169 -6.97 -2.76 1.62
N ILE A 170 -7.09 -1.50 1.89
CA ILE A 170 -7.77 -0.52 1.04
C ILE A 170 -6.75 0.53 0.63
N ARG A 171 -6.54 0.69 -0.65
CA ARG A 171 -5.67 1.72 -1.21
C ARG A 171 -6.48 2.73 -1.99
N TRP A 172 -6.34 3.98 -1.64
CA TRP A 172 -6.72 5.10 -2.47
C TRP A 172 -5.49 5.69 -3.15
N TYR A 173 -5.64 5.91 -4.44
CA TYR A 173 -4.57 6.45 -5.29
C TYR A 173 -5.10 7.64 -6.09
#